data_90faa927536d7d60d35178b18ef41417
#
_entry.id   90faa927536d7d60d35178b18ef41417
#
_cell.length_a   1.000
_cell.length_b   1.000
_cell.length_c   1.000
_cell.angle_alpha   90.00
_cell.angle_beta   90.00
_cell.angle_gamma   90.00
#
_symmetry.space_group_name_H-M   'P 1'
#
loop_
_entity.id
_entity.type
_entity.pdbx_description
1 polymer ?
#
loop_
_entity_poly.entity_id
_entity_poly.type
_entity_poly.pdbx_seq_one_letter_code
_entity_poly.pdbx_strand_id
1 'polypeptide(L)' 'MKTEKEIDEYQKDIEERLVKTESMDAMKYYQGVLRALDWVKTGIDV' A
#
# COMPACT_ATOMS: atom_id res chain seq x y z
N MET A 1 13.12 -11.30 4.60
CA MET A 1 12.52 -9.95 4.68
C MET A 1 12.09 -9.47 3.31
N LYS A 2 11.04 -8.68 3.26
CA LYS A 2 10.60 -8.10 2.00
C LYS A 2 11.54 -6.99 1.56
N THR A 3 11.86 -6.96 0.27
CA THR A 3 12.69 -5.90 -0.29
C THR A 3 11.83 -4.68 -0.61
N GLU A 4 12.47 -3.54 -0.80
CA GLU A 4 11.78 -2.32 -1.20
C GLU A 4 11.02 -2.53 -2.51
N LYS A 5 11.60 -3.28 -3.43
CA LYS A 5 10.95 -3.59 -4.70
C LYS A 5 9.64 -4.35 -4.49
N GLU A 6 9.64 -5.32 -3.59
CA GLU A 6 8.43 -6.09 -3.30
C GLU A 6 7.36 -5.22 -2.66
N ILE A 7 7.77 -4.30 -1.80
CA ILE A 7 6.85 -3.35 -1.19
C ILE A 7 6.23 -2.44 -2.25
N ASP A 8 7.04 -1.97 -3.20
CA ASP A 8 6.55 -1.14 -4.29
C ASP A 8 5.53 -1.87 -5.16
N GLU A 9 5.80 -3.12 -5.47
CA GLU A 9 4.89 -3.94 -6.26
C GLU A 9 3.57 -4.14 -5.53
N TYR A 10 3.64 -4.38 -4.24
CA TYR A 10 2.43 -4.54 -3.44
C TYR A 10 1.63 -3.25 -3.38
N GLN A 11 2.31 -2.11 -3.25
CA GLN A 11 1.64 -0.81 -3.26
C GLN A 11 0.88 -0.59 -4.56
N LYS A 12 1.50 -0.91 -5.69
CA LYS A 12 0.84 -0.76 -6.98
C LYS A 12 -0.41 -1.63 -7.08
N ASP A 13 -0.33 -2.86 -6.58
CA ASP A 13 -1.48 -3.75 -6.59
C ASP A 13 -2.63 -3.17 -5.76
N ILE A 14 -2.30 -2.66 -4.58
CA ILE A 14 -3.31 -2.05 -3.70
C ILE A 14 -3.89 -0.79 -4.34
N GLU A 15 -3.07 0.02 -5.00
CA GLU A 15 -3.56 1.22 -5.69
C GLU A 15 -4.55 0.87 -6.79
N GLU A 16 -4.29 -0.19 -7.54
CA GLU A 16 -5.22 -0.64 -8.57
C GLU A 16 -6.54 -1.08 -7.97
N ARG A 17 -6.48 -1.80 -6.86
CA ARG A 17 -7.69 -2.24 -6.16
C ARG A 17 -8.47 -1.05 -5.62
N LEU A 18 -7.77 -0.05 -5.11
CA LEU A 18 -8.41 1.16 -4.60
C LEU A 18 -9.19 1.87 -5.70
N VAL A 19 -8.61 1.98 -6.90
CA VAL A 19 -9.26 2.65 -8.03
C VAL A 19 -10.48 1.87 -8.49
N LYS A 20 -10.43 0.55 -8.43
CA LYS A 20 -11.51 -0.30 -8.93
C LYS A 20 -12.62 -0.54 -7.92
N THR A 21 -12.36 -0.32 -6.64
CA THR A 21 -13.36 -0.61 -5.62
C THR A 21 -14.48 0.42 -5.63
N GLU A 22 -15.69 -0.06 -5.36
CA GLU A 22 -16.86 0.81 -5.25
C GLU A 22 -17.29 0.96 -3.79
N SER A 23 -16.67 0.23 -2.88
CA SER A 23 -17.01 0.26 -1.47
C SER A 23 -16.19 1.31 -0.74
N MET A 24 -16.86 2.19 0.01
CA MET A 24 -16.15 3.19 0.80
C MET A 24 -15.34 2.58 1.93
N ASP A 25 -15.84 1.52 2.52
CA ASP A 25 -15.11 0.82 3.58
C ASP A 25 -13.82 0.20 3.03
N ALA A 26 -13.91 -0.40 1.84
CA ALA A 26 -12.73 -0.96 1.19
C ALA A 26 -11.73 0.13 0.82
N MET A 27 -12.21 1.29 0.38
CA MET A 27 -11.33 2.42 0.07
C MET A 27 -10.53 2.85 1.29
N LYS A 28 -11.19 2.97 2.43
CA LYS A 28 -10.52 3.35 3.67
C LYS A 28 -9.50 2.29 4.07
N TYR A 29 -9.84 1.04 3.91
CA TYR A 29 -8.93 -0.06 4.21
C TYR A 29 -7.67 0.02 3.35
N TYR A 30 -7.84 0.18 2.04
CA TYR A 30 -6.70 0.25 1.14
C TYR A 30 -5.84 1.49 1.38
N GLN A 31 -6.46 2.62 1.71
CA GLN A 31 -5.72 3.82 2.05
C GLN A 31 -4.85 3.61 3.29
N GLY A 32 -5.39 2.91 4.29
CA GLY A 32 -4.62 2.58 5.47
C GLY A 32 -3.45 1.67 5.16
N VAL A 33 -3.65 0.69 4.28
CA VAL A 33 -2.58 -0.20 3.85
C VAL A 33 -1.47 0.58 3.14
N LEU A 34 -1.84 1.50 2.25
CA LEU A 34 -0.86 2.30 1.53
C LEU A 34 -0.05 3.19 2.48
N ARG A 35 -0.69 3.77 3.49
CA ARG A 35 0.01 4.57 4.49
C ARG A 35 1.00 3.72 5.28
N ALA A 36 0.58 2.53 5.67
CA ALA A 36 1.45 1.62 6.42
C ALA A 36 2.66 1.23 5.60
N LEU A 37 2.46 0.95 4.32
CA LEU A 37 3.56 0.58 3.43
C LEU A 37 4.53 1.73 3.23
N ASP A 38 4.01 2.95 3.10
CA ASP A 38 4.85 4.12 2.97
C ASP A 38 5.70 4.33 4.22
N TRP A 39 5.09 4.13 5.38
CA TRP A 39 5.82 4.22 6.66
C TRP A 39 6.94 3.19 6.73
N VAL A 40 6.67 1.96 6.31
CA VAL A 40 7.67 0.90 6.30
C VAL A 40 8.82 1.27 5.37
N LYS A 41 8.54 1.82 4.20
CA LYS A 41 9.57 2.22 3.26
C LYS A 41 10.45 3.33 3.82
N THR A 42 9.85 4.28 4.52
CA THR A 42 10.60 5.35 5.17
C THR A 42 11.53 4.77 6.23
N GLY A 43 11.09 3.76 6.95
CA GLY A 43 11.90 3.10 7.96
C GLY A 43 13.08 2.33 7.39
N ILE A 44 12.98 1.83 6.17
CA ILE A 44 14.04 1.07 5.52
C ILE A 44 15.27 1.94 5.30
N ASP A 45 15.08 3.21 5.02
CA ASP A 45 16.18 4.14 4.72
C ASP A 45 16.92 4.61 5.97
N VAL A 46 16.44 4.25 7.14
CA VAL A 46 17.09 4.57 8.38
C VAL A 46 17.99 3.44 8.83
#